data_c8ac2288710a498970dc1b524f625907
#
_entry.id   c8ac2288710a498970dc1b524f625907
#
_cell.length_a   1.000
_cell.length_b   1.000
_cell.length_c   1.000
_cell.angle_alpha   90.00
_cell.angle_beta   90.00
_cell.angle_gamma   90.00
#
_symmetry.space_group_name_H-M   'P 1'
#
loop_
_entity.id
_entity.type
_entity.pdbx_description
1 polymer ?
#
loop_
_entity_poly.entity_id
_entity_poly.type
_entity_poly.pdbx_seq_one_letter_code
_entity_poly.pdbx_strand_id
1 'polypeptide(L)'
;MIRTLVCEKEGCTGNKFYVKSDGGNLYIKCKECGEEYCYDVSYYDYKILSSCSNCGNDLFKIFKDTEKEGIYIKCSECGSPPEKIYVDDDGNQVTYEEKKLEEMKNMIYGIDQKINDMNNTINQVKNDQEFLEESMAYLNKFIASKN
;
A
#
# COMPACT_ATOMS: atom_id res chain seq x y z
N MET A 1 -16.98 8.51 16.06
CA MET A 1 -17.46 9.93 16.06
C MET A 1 -16.47 10.80 15.30
N ILE A 2 -16.92 11.57 14.32
CA ILE A 2 -16.07 12.45 13.52
C ILE A 2 -15.97 13.83 14.18
N ARG A 3 -14.77 14.30 14.43
CA ARG A 3 -14.48 15.61 15.02
C ARG A 3 -13.62 16.45 14.07
N THR A 4 -13.90 17.76 14.03
CA THR A 4 -13.02 18.72 13.32
C THR A 4 -11.72 18.88 14.10
N LEU A 5 -10.60 18.77 13.42
CA LEU A 5 -9.29 19.05 14.00
C LEU A 5 -9.15 20.56 14.24
N VAL A 6 -8.73 20.91 15.43
CA VAL A 6 -8.34 22.27 15.83
C VAL A 6 -6.85 22.22 16.17
N CYS A 7 -6.14 23.32 15.93
CA CYS A 7 -4.72 23.42 16.26
C CYS A 7 -4.48 23.10 17.73
N GLU A 8 -3.55 22.20 18.03
CA GLU A 8 -3.25 21.72 19.38
C GLU A 8 -2.29 22.66 20.14
N LYS A 9 -1.77 23.69 19.46
CA LYS A 9 -0.90 24.69 20.10
C LYS A 9 -1.69 25.51 21.10
N GLU A 10 -1.14 25.61 22.30
CA GLU A 10 -1.75 26.40 23.37
C GLU A 10 -2.04 27.84 22.93
N GLY A 11 -3.28 28.29 23.13
CA GLY A 11 -3.75 29.62 22.74
C GLY A 11 -4.13 29.76 21.25
N CYS A 12 -4.01 28.72 20.42
CA CYS A 12 -4.45 28.74 19.04
C CYS A 12 -5.78 27.99 18.87
N THR A 13 -6.74 28.62 18.17
CA THR A 13 -8.06 28.02 17.84
C THR A 13 -8.23 27.75 16.35
N GLY A 14 -7.12 27.80 15.60
CA GLY A 14 -7.11 27.60 14.14
C GLY A 14 -7.64 26.22 13.74
N ASN A 15 -8.48 26.18 12.71
CA ASN A 15 -9.08 24.96 12.18
C ASN A 15 -8.94 24.84 10.65
N LYS A 16 -8.09 25.69 10.06
CA LYS A 16 -7.73 25.65 8.65
C LYS A 16 -6.23 25.39 8.51
N PHE A 17 -5.89 24.45 7.63
CA PHE A 17 -4.53 23.93 7.50
C PHE A 17 -4.11 23.89 6.03
N TYR A 18 -2.83 24.17 5.78
CA TYR A 18 -2.16 23.73 4.56
C TYR A 18 -1.84 22.24 4.70
N VAL A 19 -1.96 21.48 3.63
CA VAL A 19 -1.71 20.04 3.62
C VAL A 19 -0.64 19.68 2.61
N LYS A 20 0.21 18.70 2.96
CA LYS A 20 1.20 18.10 2.07
C LYS A 20 1.28 16.61 2.39
N SER A 21 1.18 15.78 1.35
CA SER A 21 1.34 14.33 1.48
C SER A 21 2.70 13.90 0.93
N ASP A 22 3.47 13.15 1.70
CA ASP A 22 4.77 12.65 1.30
C ASP A 22 5.13 11.36 2.03
N GLY A 23 5.55 10.33 1.28
CA GLY A 23 6.11 9.08 1.83
C GLY A 23 5.23 8.33 2.84
N GLY A 24 3.89 8.38 2.68
CA GLY A 24 2.95 7.77 3.63
C GLY A 24 2.66 8.66 4.85
N ASN A 25 3.15 9.91 4.85
CA ASN A 25 2.87 10.89 5.88
C ASN A 25 2.03 12.04 5.33
N LEU A 26 1.14 12.54 6.17
CA LEU A 26 0.37 13.76 5.94
C LEU A 26 0.89 14.85 6.86
N TYR A 27 1.53 15.85 6.28
CA TYR A 27 1.96 17.05 6.97
C TYR A 27 0.87 18.09 6.89
N ILE A 28 0.52 18.66 8.03
CA ILE A 28 -0.45 19.76 8.11
C ILE A 28 0.18 20.94 8.82
N LYS A 29 -0.06 22.14 8.32
CA LYS A 29 0.44 23.39 8.90
C LYS A 29 -0.72 24.32 9.20
N CYS A 30 -0.85 24.71 10.45
CA CYS A 30 -1.89 25.65 10.88
C CYS A 30 -1.73 27.01 10.18
N LYS A 31 -2.80 27.51 9.58
CA LYS A 31 -2.81 28.83 8.95
C LYS A 31 -2.52 29.97 9.93
N GLU A 32 -3.03 29.87 11.16
CA GLU A 32 -3.00 30.96 12.12
C GLU A 32 -1.67 31.10 12.84
N CYS A 33 -1.10 29.99 13.31
CA CYS A 33 0.12 30.01 14.13
C CYS A 33 1.33 29.38 13.45
N GLY A 34 1.16 28.74 12.29
CA GLY A 34 2.24 28.08 11.55
C GLY A 34 2.74 26.76 12.15
N GLU A 35 2.12 26.27 13.23
CA GLU A 35 2.49 24.99 13.83
C GLU A 35 2.25 23.84 12.88
N GLU A 36 3.17 22.88 12.85
CA GLU A 36 3.15 21.75 11.94
C GLU A 36 2.90 20.44 12.70
N TYR A 37 2.05 19.59 12.13
CA TYR A 37 1.75 18.25 12.64
C TYR A 37 1.96 17.23 11.53
N CYS A 38 2.36 16.01 11.91
CA CYS A 38 2.54 14.90 11.01
C CYS A 38 1.63 13.73 11.44
N TYR A 39 0.88 13.19 10.49
CA TYR A 39 0.05 12.02 10.68
C TYR A 39 0.50 10.89 9.76
N ASP A 40 0.58 9.68 10.30
CA ASP A 40 0.81 8.47 9.49
C ASP A 40 -0.45 8.16 8.68
N VAL A 41 -0.31 8.18 7.36
CA VAL A 41 -1.32 7.80 6.38
C VAL A 41 -0.77 6.75 5.41
N SER A 42 0.15 5.92 5.88
CA SER A 42 0.79 4.84 5.10
C SER A 42 -0.22 3.84 4.52
N TYR A 43 -1.44 3.78 5.09
CA TYR A 43 -2.57 3.01 4.55
C TYR A 43 -3.21 3.65 3.30
N TYR A 44 -2.83 4.87 2.90
CA TYR A 44 -3.24 5.46 1.64
C TYR A 44 -2.35 4.96 0.51
N ASP A 45 -2.95 4.47 -0.56
CA ASP A 45 -2.26 4.09 -1.79
C ASP A 45 -2.14 5.25 -2.80
N TYR A 46 -2.37 6.49 -2.32
CA TYR A 46 -2.36 7.71 -3.11
C TYR A 46 -1.74 8.88 -2.34
N LYS A 47 -1.29 9.89 -3.08
CA LYS A 47 -0.92 11.21 -2.54
C LYS A 47 -2.08 12.18 -2.66
N ILE A 48 -2.05 13.25 -1.89
CA ILE A 48 -3.08 14.29 -1.89
C ILE A 48 -2.47 15.57 -2.46
N LEU A 49 -3.18 16.22 -3.38
CA LEU A 49 -2.82 17.54 -3.85
C LEU A 49 -2.89 18.59 -2.73
N SER A 50 -1.90 19.47 -2.67
CA SER A 50 -1.82 20.56 -1.68
C SER A 50 -2.77 21.73 -1.98
N SER A 51 -3.39 21.73 -3.15
CA SER A 51 -4.40 22.73 -3.58
C SER A 51 -5.68 22.04 -4.04
N CYS A 52 -6.81 22.71 -3.86
CA CYS A 52 -8.10 22.20 -4.30
C CYS A 52 -8.24 22.34 -5.83
N SER A 53 -8.36 21.24 -6.55
CA SER A 53 -8.54 21.24 -8.01
C SER A 53 -9.86 21.88 -8.45
N ASN A 54 -10.86 21.97 -7.56
CA ASN A 54 -12.16 22.53 -7.88
C ASN A 54 -12.22 24.07 -7.76
N CYS A 55 -11.51 24.68 -6.80
CA CYS A 55 -11.57 26.14 -6.57
C CYS A 55 -10.20 26.80 -6.39
N GLY A 56 -9.09 26.06 -6.49
CA GLY A 56 -7.73 26.59 -6.35
C GLY A 56 -7.31 26.98 -4.93
N ASN A 57 -8.15 26.74 -3.93
CA ASN A 57 -7.83 27.09 -2.54
C ASN A 57 -6.82 26.11 -1.93
N ASP A 58 -5.85 26.63 -1.15
CA ASP A 58 -4.79 25.85 -0.51
C ASP A 58 -5.10 25.44 0.93
N LEU A 59 -6.25 25.87 1.45
CA LEU A 59 -6.63 25.64 2.83
C LEU A 59 -7.69 24.56 2.95
N PHE A 60 -7.46 23.67 3.91
CA PHE A 60 -8.32 22.52 4.16
C PHE A 60 -8.76 22.47 5.62
N LYS A 61 -9.94 21.89 5.85
CA LYS A 61 -10.41 21.44 7.15
C LYS A 61 -10.14 19.94 7.27
N ILE A 62 -9.68 19.53 8.43
CA ILE A 62 -9.34 18.14 8.72
C ILE A 62 -10.31 17.60 9.75
N PHE A 63 -10.76 16.38 9.53
CA PHE A 63 -11.69 15.67 10.40
C PHE A 63 -11.04 14.35 10.80
N LYS A 64 -11.08 14.05 12.09
CA LYS A 64 -10.58 12.80 12.65
C LYS A 64 -11.75 11.95 13.14
N ASP A 65 -11.81 10.70 12.70
CA ASP A 65 -12.73 9.73 13.26
C ASP A 65 -12.04 9.04 14.44
N THR A 66 -12.59 9.22 15.63
CA THR A 66 -12.04 8.64 16.87
C THR A 66 -12.28 7.14 17.02
N GLU A 67 -13.17 6.56 16.22
CA GLU A 67 -13.51 5.12 16.28
C GLU A 67 -12.73 4.29 15.24
N LYS A 68 -12.45 4.89 14.07
CA LYS A 68 -11.80 4.20 12.95
C LYS A 68 -10.37 4.65 12.68
N GLU A 69 -9.83 5.55 13.52
CA GLU A 69 -8.51 6.17 13.33
C GLU A 69 -8.31 6.80 11.93
N GLY A 70 -9.42 7.13 11.26
CA GLY A 70 -9.41 7.72 9.92
C GLY A 70 -9.28 9.23 9.92
N ILE A 71 -8.53 9.76 8.95
CA ILE A 71 -8.41 11.20 8.69
C ILE A 71 -9.15 11.53 7.41
N TYR A 72 -10.00 12.55 7.45
CA TYR A 72 -10.76 13.05 6.31
C TYR A 72 -10.43 14.52 6.09
N ILE A 73 -10.24 14.90 4.84
CA ILE A 73 -9.81 16.24 4.45
C ILE A 73 -10.85 16.82 3.49
N LYS A 74 -11.21 18.09 3.71
CA LYS A 74 -12.11 18.82 2.81
C LYS A 74 -11.58 20.26 2.60
N CYS A 75 -11.73 20.77 1.39
CA CYS A 75 -11.44 22.16 1.09
C CYS A 75 -12.26 23.08 2.01
N SER A 76 -11.61 24.10 2.57
CA SER A 76 -12.27 25.02 3.50
C SER A 76 -13.29 25.94 2.83
N GLU A 77 -13.20 26.13 1.52
CA GLU A 77 -14.07 27.03 0.73
C GLU A 77 -15.22 26.26 0.06
N CYS A 78 -14.93 25.29 -0.81
CA CYS A 78 -15.95 24.58 -1.57
C CYS A 78 -16.40 23.25 -0.97
N GLY A 79 -15.74 22.77 0.09
CA GLY A 79 -16.07 21.51 0.75
C GLY A 79 -15.68 20.25 -0.01
N SER A 80 -15.12 20.37 -1.21
CA SER A 80 -14.66 19.22 -2.01
C SER A 80 -13.51 18.48 -1.33
N PRO A 81 -13.40 17.15 -1.45
CA PRO A 81 -12.21 16.44 -1.01
C PRO A 81 -11.01 16.83 -1.88
N PRO A 82 -9.78 16.71 -1.36
CA PRO A 82 -8.58 16.94 -2.17
C PRO A 82 -8.49 15.88 -3.27
N GLU A 83 -7.89 16.25 -4.39
CA GLU A 83 -7.63 15.32 -5.49
C GLU A 83 -6.60 14.29 -5.09
N LYS A 84 -6.86 13.04 -5.43
CA LYS A 84 -5.96 11.90 -5.21
C LYS A 84 -5.03 11.75 -6.41
N ILE A 85 -3.74 11.65 -6.13
CA ILE A 85 -2.71 11.39 -7.11
C ILE A 85 -2.12 10.01 -6.87
N TYR A 86 -2.09 9.19 -7.89
CA TYR A 86 -1.42 7.90 -7.88
C TYR A 86 -0.06 8.03 -8.55
N VAL A 87 0.94 7.34 -8.01
CA VAL A 87 2.28 7.29 -8.57
C VAL A 87 2.70 5.84 -8.74
N ASP A 88 3.44 5.56 -9.81
CA ASP A 88 4.09 4.27 -10.04
C ASP A 88 5.37 4.11 -9.19
N ASP A 89 6.04 2.97 -9.31
CA ASP A 89 7.28 2.68 -8.59
C ASP A 89 8.46 3.57 -9.02
N ASP A 90 8.40 4.16 -10.21
CA ASP A 90 9.37 5.11 -10.75
C ASP A 90 9.09 6.56 -10.32
N GLY A 91 7.95 6.81 -9.65
CA GLY A 91 7.54 8.13 -9.17
C GLY A 91 6.78 8.97 -10.19
N ASN A 92 6.36 8.41 -11.33
CA ASN A 92 5.54 9.11 -12.30
C ASN A 92 4.07 9.12 -11.88
N GLN A 93 3.37 10.19 -12.20
CA GLN A 93 1.93 10.26 -11.98
C GLN A 93 1.21 9.34 -12.98
N VAL A 94 0.34 8.49 -12.46
CA VAL A 94 -0.46 7.54 -13.23
C VAL A 94 -1.93 7.65 -12.85
N THR A 95 -2.82 7.07 -13.65
CA THR A 95 -4.22 6.92 -13.29
C THR A 95 -4.39 5.79 -12.26
N TYR A 96 -5.53 5.75 -11.59
CA TYR A 96 -5.87 4.65 -10.68
C TYR A 96 -5.89 3.30 -11.40
N GLU A 97 -6.44 3.29 -12.61
CA GLU A 97 -6.54 2.10 -13.45
C GLU A 97 -5.17 1.57 -13.86
N GLU A 98 -4.26 2.46 -14.27
CA GLU A 98 -2.88 2.09 -14.62
C GLU A 98 -2.15 1.52 -13.43
N LYS A 99 -2.26 2.13 -12.24
CA LYS A 99 -1.67 1.63 -11.00
C LYS A 99 -2.19 0.23 -10.66
N LYS A 100 -3.51 0.02 -10.71
CA LYS A 100 -4.10 -1.29 -10.45
C LYS A 100 -3.70 -2.34 -11.47
N LEU A 101 -3.57 -1.97 -12.73
CA LEU A 101 -3.08 -2.87 -13.77
C LEU A 101 -1.64 -3.31 -13.51
N GLU A 102 -0.77 -2.40 -13.08
CA GLU A 102 0.61 -2.72 -12.75
C GLU A 102 0.72 -3.63 -11.52
N GLU A 103 -0.06 -3.35 -10.46
CA GLU A 103 -0.15 -4.23 -9.30
C GLU A 103 -0.61 -5.66 -9.68
N MET A 104 -1.59 -5.78 -10.59
CA MET A 104 -2.05 -7.07 -11.10
C MET A 104 -0.98 -7.80 -11.90
N LYS A 105 -0.24 -7.11 -12.77
CA LYS A 105 0.88 -7.70 -13.51
C LYS A 105 1.95 -8.24 -12.57
N ASN A 106 2.32 -7.48 -11.54
CA ASN A 106 3.31 -7.90 -10.55
C ASN A 106 2.84 -9.12 -9.76
N MET A 107 1.55 -9.21 -9.40
CA MET A 107 0.97 -10.40 -8.78
C MET A 107 1.02 -11.63 -9.71
N ILE A 108 0.66 -11.47 -10.99
CA ILE A 108 0.70 -12.54 -11.99
C ILE A 108 2.14 -13.04 -12.15
N TYR A 109 3.12 -12.14 -12.26
CA TYR A 109 4.53 -12.51 -12.34
C TYR A 109 4.98 -13.30 -11.11
N GLY A 110 4.60 -12.87 -9.91
CA GLY A 110 4.89 -13.59 -8.68
C GLY A 110 4.26 -15.00 -8.61
N ILE A 111 3.05 -15.16 -9.16
CA ILE A 111 2.39 -16.48 -9.27
C ILE A 111 3.13 -17.36 -10.26
N ASP A 112 3.54 -16.83 -11.40
CA ASP A 112 4.27 -17.57 -12.43
C ASP A 112 5.61 -18.08 -11.91
N GLN A 113 6.34 -17.27 -11.16
CA GLN A 113 7.56 -17.72 -10.47
C GLN A 113 7.28 -18.88 -9.51
N LYS A 114 6.23 -18.79 -8.69
CA LYS A 114 5.88 -19.89 -7.77
C LYS A 114 5.51 -21.16 -8.50
N ILE A 115 4.80 -21.06 -9.64
CA ILE A 115 4.47 -22.24 -10.48
C ILE A 115 5.75 -22.90 -10.99
N ASN A 116 6.73 -22.11 -11.45
CA ASN A 116 8.01 -22.62 -11.93
C ASN A 116 8.78 -23.34 -10.80
N ASP A 117 8.81 -22.78 -9.60
CA ASP A 117 9.46 -23.40 -8.44
C ASP A 117 8.77 -24.70 -8.04
N MET A 118 7.44 -24.73 -8.07
CA MET A 118 6.66 -25.95 -7.82
C MET A 118 6.96 -27.04 -8.87
N ASN A 119 7.03 -26.68 -10.16
CA ASN A 119 7.38 -27.61 -11.23
C ASN A 119 8.78 -28.20 -11.04
N ASN A 120 9.75 -27.37 -10.64
CA ASN A 120 11.10 -27.85 -10.32
C ASN A 120 11.09 -28.83 -9.15
N THR A 121 10.34 -28.55 -8.10
CA THR A 121 10.17 -29.43 -6.94
C THR A 121 9.50 -30.76 -7.33
N ILE A 122 8.46 -30.72 -8.16
CA ILE A 122 7.78 -31.93 -8.67
C ILE A 122 8.75 -32.80 -9.48
N ASN A 123 9.57 -32.20 -10.34
CA ASN A 123 10.56 -32.95 -11.12
C ASN A 123 11.61 -33.59 -10.22
N GLN A 124 12.05 -32.89 -9.17
CA GLN A 124 12.98 -33.47 -8.20
C GLN A 124 12.36 -34.65 -7.45
N VAL A 125 11.12 -34.53 -6.98
CA VAL A 125 10.41 -35.65 -6.32
C VAL A 125 10.25 -36.85 -7.26
N LYS A 126 9.96 -36.65 -8.54
CA LYS A 126 9.89 -37.70 -9.52
C LYS A 126 11.22 -38.47 -9.67
N ASN A 127 12.32 -37.72 -9.79
CA ASN A 127 13.66 -38.30 -9.90
C ASN A 127 14.01 -39.13 -8.63
N ASP A 128 13.68 -38.60 -7.45
CA ASP A 128 13.89 -39.28 -6.19
C ASP A 128 13.06 -40.57 -6.10
N GLN A 129 11.82 -40.54 -6.58
CA GLN A 129 10.94 -41.73 -6.65
C GLN A 129 11.52 -42.80 -7.60
N GLU A 130 11.95 -42.43 -8.79
CA GLU A 130 12.57 -43.35 -9.74
C GLU A 130 13.83 -44.01 -9.14
N PHE A 131 14.67 -43.21 -8.46
CA PHE A 131 15.85 -43.74 -7.76
C PHE A 131 15.47 -44.74 -6.66
N LEU A 132 14.43 -44.46 -5.88
CA LEU A 132 13.95 -45.38 -4.84
C LEU A 132 13.39 -46.69 -5.44
N GLU A 133 12.63 -46.62 -6.54
CA GLU A 133 12.10 -47.78 -7.23
C GLU A 133 13.23 -48.67 -7.76
N GLU A 134 14.25 -48.10 -8.39
CA GLU A 134 15.43 -48.85 -8.84
C GLU A 134 16.18 -49.48 -7.69
N SER A 135 16.37 -48.79 -6.58
CA SER A 135 17.02 -49.29 -5.39
C SER A 135 16.27 -50.46 -4.77
N MET A 136 14.95 -50.39 -4.71
CA MET A 136 14.10 -51.48 -4.22
C MET A 136 14.17 -52.68 -5.13
N ALA A 137 14.16 -52.48 -6.44
CA ALA A 137 14.29 -53.56 -7.41
C ALA A 137 15.62 -54.29 -7.27
N TYR A 138 16.71 -53.55 -7.05
CA TYR A 138 18.03 -54.12 -6.80
C TYR A 138 18.06 -54.96 -5.51
N LEU A 139 17.54 -54.42 -4.41
CA LEU A 139 17.46 -55.12 -3.14
C LEU A 139 16.67 -56.40 -3.23
N ASN A 140 15.53 -56.42 -3.92
CA ASN A 140 14.70 -57.60 -4.12
C ASN A 140 15.46 -58.67 -4.91
N LYS A 141 16.20 -58.31 -5.96
CA LYS A 141 17.06 -59.26 -6.70
C LYS A 141 18.16 -59.84 -5.82
N PHE A 142 18.77 -59.01 -5.00
CA PHE A 142 19.83 -59.46 -4.09
C PHE A 142 19.32 -60.45 -3.03
N ILE A 143 18.15 -60.17 -2.45
CA ILE A 143 17.51 -61.08 -1.49
C ILE A 143 17.15 -62.42 -2.16
N ALA A 144 16.55 -62.37 -3.36
CA ALA A 144 16.17 -63.58 -4.10
C ALA A 144 17.36 -64.45 -4.51
N SER A 145 18.54 -63.87 -4.70
CA SER A 145 19.77 -64.61 -5.06
C SER A 145 20.46 -65.30 -3.88
N LYS A 146 20.07 -65.01 -2.65
CA LYS A 146 20.61 -65.59 -1.42
C LYS A 146 19.78 -66.71 -0.83
N ASN A 147 18.56 -66.94 -1.35
CA ASN A 147 17.69 -68.00 -1.00
C ASN A 147 17.75 -69.13 -2.08
#